data_0495a29d6a78b5511d203af085725b1a
#
_entry.id   0495a29d6a78b5511d203af085725b1a
#
_cell.length_a   1.000
_cell.length_b   1.000
_cell.length_c   1.000
_cell.angle_alpha   90.00
_cell.angle_beta   90.00
_cell.angle_gamma   90.00
#
_symmetry.space_group_name_H-M   'P 1'
#
loop_
_entity.id
_entity.type
_entity.pdbx_description
1 polymer ?
#
loop_
_entity_poly.entity_id
_entity_poly.type
_entity_poly.pdbx_seq_one_letter_code
_entity_poly.pdbx_strand_id
1 'polypeptide(L)'
;MPDRSLPNLGRDKHGFPFYHPRQLNRVVRTTAYTHSESDHVGYGPKNAIGTYLKYGDRVRSAAADWSVYPLGTKFKIKGEPYTYVVDDYGSALVGTATIDIYQPNKALMKQWGRRVVEIEVIEWGSSRLSMEKLVDRRGYIHCRQMYAALLEQSRHRNTANTKKSGWFRR
;
A
#
# COMPACT_ATOMS: atom_id res chain seq x y z
N MET A 1 -13.90 16.42 -0.98
CA MET A 1 -14.22 16.51 -2.41
C MET A 1 -12.98 16.09 -3.20
N PRO A 2 -13.11 15.23 -4.21
CA PRO A 2 -11.97 14.95 -5.07
C PRO A 2 -11.55 16.23 -5.80
N ASP A 3 -10.27 16.49 -5.80
CA ASP A 3 -9.70 17.60 -6.54
C ASP A 3 -9.86 17.32 -8.04
N ARG A 4 -10.76 18.05 -8.69
CA ARG A 4 -11.07 17.91 -10.11
C ARG A 4 -9.90 18.31 -11.05
N SER A 5 -8.85 18.92 -10.50
CA SER A 5 -7.65 19.28 -11.25
C SER A 5 -6.70 18.11 -11.45
N LEU A 6 -6.87 17.01 -10.69
CA LEU A 6 -5.99 15.85 -10.75
C LEU A 6 -6.48 14.84 -11.81
N PRO A 7 -5.54 14.18 -12.51
CA PRO A 7 -5.91 13.22 -13.55
C PRO A 7 -6.63 11.99 -12.97
N ASN A 8 -7.55 11.45 -13.75
CA ASN A 8 -8.18 10.16 -13.45
C ASN A 8 -7.17 9.04 -13.75
N LEU A 9 -6.80 8.28 -12.73
CA LEU A 9 -5.86 7.16 -12.83
C LEU A 9 -6.53 5.79 -13.02
N GLY A 10 -7.85 5.78 -13.29
CA GLY A 10 -8.62 4.56 -13.49
C GLY A 10 -9.08 3.90 -12.20
N ARG A 11 -9.62 2.70 -12.35
CA ARG A 11 -10.16 1.89 -11.25
C ARG A 11 -9.56 0.49 -11.29
N ASP A 12 -9.50 -0.16 -10.13
CA ASP A 12 -9.09 -1.54 -10.04
C ASP A 12 -10.22 -2.53 -10.43
N LYS A 13 -9.91 -3.82 -10.39
CA LYS A 13 -10.87 -4.89 -10.71
C LYS A 13 -12.09 -4.95 -9.78
N HIS A 14 -12.03 -4.29 -8.63
CA HIS A 14 -13.14 -4.17 -7.68
C HIS A 14 -13.94 -2.88 -7.84
N GLY A 15 -13.57 -2.03 -8.82
CA GLY A 15 -14.23 -0.76 -9.09
C GLY A 15 -13.78 0.41 -8.23
N PHE A 16 -12.71 0.25 -7.45
CA PHE A 16 -12.18 1.30 -6.59
C PHE A 16 -11.13 2.15 -7.32
N PRO A 17 -11.15 3.48 -7.14
CA PRO A 17 -10.26 4.36 -7.87
C PRO A 17 -8.82 4.25 -7.40
N PHE A 18 -7.88 4.41 -8.33
CA PHE A 18 -6.51 4.78 -8.02
C PHE A 18 -6.42 6.29 -7.88
N TYR A 19 -5.87 6.74 -6.77
CA TYR A 19 -5.78 8.15 -6.44
C TYR A 19 -4.42 8.73 -6.83
N HIS A 20 -4.41 9.99 -7.24
CA HIS A 20 -3.17 10.73 -7.40
C HIS A 20 -2.46 10.85 -6.03
N PRO A 21 -1.10 10.79 -5.96
CA PRO A 21 -0.37 10.87 -4.69
C PRO A 21 -0.66 12.12 -3.83
N ARG A 22 -1.10 13.22 -4.44
CA ARG A 22 -1.50 14.44 -3.72
C ARG A 22 -2.84 14.31 -3.00
N GLN A 23 -3.66 13.35 -3.38
CA GLN A 23 -4.96 13.13 -2.77
C GLN A 23 -4.79 12.22 -1.55
N LEU A 24 -4.72 12.83 -0.37
CA LEU A 24 -4.43 12.14 0.88
C LEU A 24 -5.68 11.53 1.51
N ASN A 25 -6.85 12.11 1.29
CA ASN A 25 -8.13 11.58 1.76
C ASN A 25 -8.71 10.66 0.68
N ARG A 26 -8.95 9.41 1.04
CA ARG A 26 -9.31 8.35 0.09
C ARG A 26 -10.43 7.48 0.64
N VAL A 27 -11.29 7.04 -0.27
CA VAL A 27 -12.26 5.97 0.02
C VAL A 27 -11.67 4.67 -0.52
N VAL A 28 -11.44 3.69 0.35
CA VAL A 28 -10.75 2.46 -0.01
C VAL A 28 -11.52 1.22 0.43
N ARG A 29 -11.39 0.18 -0.38
CA ARG A 29 -11.83 -1.17 0.00
C ARG A 29 -10.79 -1.75 0.94
N THR A 30 -11.25 -2.30 2.07
CA THR A 30 -10.38 -3.04 2.98
C THR A 30 -10.85 -4.48 3.13
N THR A 31 -9.89 -5.35 3.33
CA THR A 31 -10.04 -6.73 3.78
C THR A 31 -9.26 -6.91 5.08
N ALA A 32 -9.26 -8.09 5.65
CA ALA A 32 -8.47 -8.39 6.83
C ALA A 32 -7.74 -9.73 6.65
N TYR A 33 -6.56 -9.84 7.24
CA TYR A 33 -5.79 -11.07 7.27
C TYR A 33 -5.21 -11.33 8.64
N THR A 34 -4.80 -12.56 8.88
CA THR A 34 -4.10 -12.95 10.09
C THR A 34 -2.92 -13.86 9.75
N HIS A 35 -1.91 -13.89 10.60
CA HIS A 35 -0.72 -14.73 10.44
C HIS A 35 -0.99 -16.24 10.50
N SER A 36 -2.16 -16.65 10.93
CA SER A 36 -2.58 -18.06 10.97
C SER A 36 -3.30 -18.55 9.70
N GLU A 37 -3.43 -17.69 8.67
CA GLU A 37 -3.92 -18.12 7.36
C GLU A 37 -2.91 -19.02 6.64
N SER A 38 -3.40 -19.91 5.76
CA SER A 38 -2.59 -20.94 5.12
C SER A 38 -1.44 -20.40 4.28
N ASP A 39 -1.64 -19.27 3.64
CA ASP A 39 -0.64 -18.59 2.83
C ASP A 39 0.39 -17.80 3.67
N HIS A 40 0.10 -17.56 4.95
CA HIS A 40 0.96 -16.84 5.88
C HIS A 40 1.62 -17.73 6.95
N VAL A 41 1.15 -18.96 7.13
CA VAL A 41 1.62 -19.88 8.19
C VAL A 41 3.13 -20.10 8.15
N GLY A 42 3.75 -20.17 6.96
CA GLY A 42 5.19 -20.33 6.81
C GLY A 42 6.03 -19.16 7.31
N TYR A 43 5.44 -17.99 7.49
CA TYR A 43 6.11 -16.75 7.92
C TYR A 43 5.84 -16.42 9.39
N GLY A 44 4.86 -17.09 10.03
CA GLY A 44 4.43 -16.83 11.39
C GLY A 44 3.89 -15.40 11.55
N PRO A 45 4.09 -14.75 12.71
CA PRO A 45 3.61 -13.39 12.98
C PRO A 45 4.50 -12.29 12.40
N LYS A 46 5.26 -12.58 11.35
CA LYS A 46 6.18 -11.63 10.70
C LYS A 46 5.61 -11.12 9.39
N ASN A 47 5.94 -9.87 9.09
CA ASN A 47 5.62 -9.21 7.82
C ASN A 47 6.65 -9.53 6.72
N ALA A 48 6.46 -8.94 5.55
CA ALA A 48 7.31 -9.17 4.38
C ALA A 48 8.78 -8.73 4.55
N ILE A 49 9.09 -7.88 5.50
CA ILE A 49 10.46 -7.43 5.79
C ILE A 49 11.09 -8.13 6.99
N GLY A 50 10.43 -9.15 7.53
CA GLY A 50 10.94 -9.99 8.63
C GLY A 50 10.78 -9.40 10.02
N THR A 51 10.06 -8.29 10.18
CA THR A 51 9.70 -7.74 11.48
C THR A 51 8.33 -8.24 11.92
N TYR A 52 8.01 -8.12 13.21
CA TYR A 52 6.73 -8.58 13.73
C TYR A 52 5.56 -7.73 13.23
N LEU A 53 4.48 -8.39 12.87
CA LEU A 53 3.20 -7.73 12.60
C LEU A 53 2.71 -7.00 13.85
N LYS A 54 2.24 -5.77 13.67
CA LYS A 54 1.88 -4.86 14.75
C LYS A 54 0.38 -4.85 14.97
N TYR A 55 -0.01 -4.98 16.22
CA TYR A 55 -1.40 -4.82 16.68
C TYR A 55 -1.42 -4.09 18.02
N GLY A 56 -0.78 -2.93 18.06
CA GLY A 56 -0.63 -2.12 19.27
C GLY A 56 -1.79 -1.14 19.48
N ASP A 57 -1.72 -0.42 20.56
CA ASP A 57 -2.70 0.63 20.89
C ASP A 57 -2.51 1.89 20.05
N ARG A 58 -1.36 2.05 19.41
CA ARG A 58 -1.02 3.21 18.59
C ARG A 58 -0.77 2.84 17.13
N VAL A 59 0.00 1.79 16.88
CA VAL A 59 0.43 1.39 15.54
C VAL A 59 -0.03 -0.01 15.22
N ARG A 60 -0.60 -0.19 14.02
CA ARG A 60 -1.07 -1.48 13.51
C ARG A 60 -0.59 -1.70 12.08
N SER A 61 -0.35 -2.97 11.73
CA SER A 61 0.14 -3.38 10.41
C SER A 61 -0.97 -3.47 9.38
N ALA A 62 -0.61 -3.18 8.14
CA ALA A 62 -1.44 -3.40 6.97
C ALA A 62 -0.58 -3.89 5.81
N ALA A 63 -1.22 -4.60 4.88
CA ALA A 63 -0.64 -5.04 3.62
C ALA A 63 -1.27 -4.28 2.46
N ALA A 64 -0.48 -4.01 1.43
CA ALA A 64 -0.94 -3.36 0.21
C ALA A 64 -0.02 -3.69 -0.97
N ASP A 65 -0.43 -3.31 -2.16
CA ASP A 65 0.47 -3.20 -3.30
C ASP A 65 1.44 -2.02 -3.06
N TRP A 66 2.72 -2.29 -2.98
CA TRP A 66 3.72 -1.26 -2.70
C TRP A 66 3.91 -0.24 -3.83
N SER A 67 3.41 -0.52 -5.01
CA SER A 67 3.36 0.48 -6.08
C SER A 67 2.22 1.49 -5.90
N VAL A 68 1.22 1.16 -5.08
CA VAL A 68 0.10 2.03 -4.69
C VAL A 68 0.37 2.69 -3.34
N TYR A 69 0.78 1.90 -2.37
CA TYR A 69 1.16 2.34 -1.02
C TYR A 69 2.55 1.79 -0.70
N PRO A 70 3.61 2.57 -0.95
CA PRO A 70 4.98 2.11 -0.71
C PRO A 70 5.21 1.67 0.73
N LEU A 71 6.17 0.76 0.92
CA LEU A 71 6.59 0.28 2.23
C LEU A 71 6.88 1.45 3.18
N GLY A 72 6.24 1.44 4.34
CA GLY A 72 6.35 2.48 5.35
C GLY A 72 5.27 3.57 5.26
N THR A 73 4.38 3.52 4.27
CA THR A 73 3.24 4.45 4.20
C THR A 73 2.40 4.33 5.46
N LYS A 74 2.10 5.46 6.09
CA LYS A 74 1.24 5.54 7.28
C LYS A 74 -0.07 6.22 6.93
N PHE A 75 -1.14 5.69 7.48
CA PHE A 75 -2.48 6.24 7.28
C PHE A 75 -3.35 6.07 8.52
N LYS A 76 -4.40 6.85 8.60
CA LYS A 76 -5.45 6.73 9.60
C LYS A 76 -6.76 6.34 8.93
N ILE A 77 -7.55 5.54 9.63
CA ILE A 77 -8.92 5.21 9.24
C ILE A 77 -9.86 6.08 10.05
N LYS A 78 -10.79 6.74 9.37
CA LYS A 78 -11.82 7.57 10.03
C LYS A 78 -12.62 6.73 11.02
N GLY A 79 -12.71 7.21 12.27
CA GLY A 79 -13.38 6.51 13.35
C GLY A 79 -12.51 5.55 14.14
N GLU A 80 -11.25 5.35 13.74
CA GLU A 80 -10.28 4.49 14.43
C GLU A 80 -9.17 5.34 15.06
N PRO A 81 -8.73 5.00 16.30
CA PRO A 81 -7.69 5.82 16.97
C PRO A 81 -6.25 5.46 16.56
N TYR A 82 -6.07 4.46 15.70
CA TYR A 82 -4.75 3.89 15.38
C TYR A 82 -4.11 4.56 14.18
N THR A 83 -2.77 4.53 14.15
CA THR A 83 -1.98 4.74 12.94
C THR A 83 -1.66 3.37 12.33
N TYR A 84 -2.02 3.18 11.07
CA TYR A 84 -1.68 1.98 10.31
C TYR A 84 -0.42 2.23 9.50
N VAL A 85 0.44 1.23 9.43
CA VAL A 85 1.66 1.25 8.62
C VAL A 85 1.63 0.12 7.60
N VAL A 86 1.94 0.44 6.35
CA VAL A 86 2.12 -0.57 5.31
C VAL A 86 3.51 -1.19 5.48
N ASP A 87 3.56 -2.38 6.05
CA ASP A 87 4.78 -3.14 6.29
C ASP A 87 4.73 -4.55 5.68
N ASP A 88 3.69 -4.81 4.89
CA ASP A 88 3.47 -6.11 4.27
C ASP A 88 2.87 -5.94 2.87
N TYR A 89 2.92 -7.00 2.07
CA TYR A 89 2.24 -7.09 0.79
C TYR A 89 1.50 -8.43 0.69
N GLY A 90 0.67 -8.58 -0.33
CA GLY A 90 -0.01 -9.83 -0.63
C GLY A 90 -0.24 -10.00 -2.12
N SER A 91 -0.10 -11.22 -2.64
CA SER A 91 -0.27 -11.51 -4.07
C SER A 91 -1.65 -11.09 -4.61
N ALA A 92 -2.70 -11.25 -3.81
CA ALA A 92 -4.06 -10.86 -4.18
C ALA A 92 -4.28 -9.34 -4.19
N LEU A 93 -3.40 -8.56 -3.59
CA LEU A 93 -3.50 -7.11 -3.51
C LEU A 93 -2.83 -6.39 -4.68
N VAL A 94 -1.87 -7.05 -5.33
CA VAL A 94 -1.12 -6.46 -6.44
C VAL A 94 -2.03 -6.15 -7.62
N GLY A 95 -1.93 -4.94 -8.15
CA GLY A 95 -2.83 -4.42 -9.18
C GLY A 95 -4.16 -3.90 -8.65
N THR A 96 -4.35 -3.84 -7.34
CA THR A 96 -5.56 -3.31 -6.70
C THR A 96 -5.26 -2.11 -5.81
N ALA A 97 -6.29 -1.33 -5.50
CA ALA A 97 -6.24 -0.24 -4.51
C ALA A 97 -6.66 -0.73 -3.10
N THR A 98 -6.85 -2.03 -2.92
CA THR A 98 -7.29 -2.63 -1.65
C THR A 98 -6.18 -2.60 -0.61
N ILE A 99 -6.54 -2.29 0.62
CA ILE A 99 -5.66 -2.41 1.79
C ILE A 99 -6.17 -3.58 2.63
N ASP A 100 -5.25 -4.44 3.04
CA ASP A 100 -5.54 -5.61 3.87
C ASP A 100 -5.07 -5.33 5.30
N ILE A 101 -5.99 -5.38 6.26
CA ILE A 101 -5.75 -4.98 7.65
C ILE A 101 -5.38 -6.20 8.48
N TYR A 102 -4.24 -6.14 9.15
CA TYR A 102 -3.79 -7.23 10.01
C TYR A 102 -4.67 -7.34 11.26
N GLN A 103 -5.09 -8.57 11.56
CA GLN A 103 -5.79 -8.93 12.78
C GLN A 103 -5.06 -10.09 13.46
N PRO A 104 -4.97 -10.12 14.79
CA PRO A 104 -4.15 -11.11 15.50
C PRO A 104 -4.74 -12.53 15.52
N ASN A 105 -6.02 -12.67 15.18
CA ASN A 105 -6.69 -13.98 15.14
C ASN A 105 -7.85 -13.99 14.13
N LYS A 106 -8.33 -15.19 13.82
CA LYS A 106 -9.40 -15.41 12.84
C LYS A 106 -10.74 -14.79 13.25
N ALA A 107 -11.05 -14.75 14.54
CA ALA A 107 -12.30 -14.15 15.01
C ALA A 107 -12.35 -12.65 14.71
N LEU A 108 -11.29 -11.92 15.02
CA LEU A 108 -11.18 -10.49 14.72
C LEU A 108 -11.07 -10.22 13.21
N MET A 109 -10.38 -11.09 12.47
CA MET A 109 -10.33 -11.02 11.01
C MET A 109 -11.72 -11.14 10.39
N LYS A 110 -12.53 -12.10 10.82
CA LYS A 110 -13.90 -12.30 10.35
C LYS A 110 -14.81 -11.13 10.78
N GLN A 111 -14.60 -10.59 11.96
CA GLN A 111 -15.35 -9.42 12.45
C GLN A 111 -15.07 -8.18 11.61
N TRP A 112 -13.83 -7.96 11.18
CA TRP A 112 -13.49 -6.90 10.25
C TRP A 112 -14.17 -7.12 8.90
N GLY A 113 -14.02 -8.31 8.34
CA GLY A 113 -14.60 -8.71 7.07
C GLY A 113 -14.05 -7.91 5.90
N ARG A 114 -14.93 -7.60 4.97
CA ARG A 114 -14.68 -6.66 3.86
C ARG A 114 -15.50 -5.41 4.10
N ARG A 115 -14.85 -4.26 4.14
CA ARG A 115 -15.54 -3.00 4.36
C ARG A 115 -14.86 -1.85 3.63
N VAL A 116 -15.66 -0.90 3.21
CA VAL A 116 -15.19 0.35 2.63
C VAL A 116 -14.98 1.35 3.76
N VAL A 117 -13.84 2.00 3.78
CA VAL A 117 -13.48 2.99 4.80
C VAL A 117 -12.92 4.25 4.16
N GLU A 118 -13.01 5.35 4.88
CA GLU A 118 -12.29 6.57 4.56
C GLU A 118 -10.95 6.57 5.27
N ILE A 119 -9.87 6.84 4.55
CA ILE A 119 -8.53 6.96 5.10
C ILE A 119 -7.93 8.34 4.82
N GLU A 120 -6.97 8.71 5.65
CA GLU A 120 -6.07 9.82 5.39
C GLU A 120 -4.63 9.30 5.40
N VAL A 121 -3.92 9.48 4.29
CA VAL A 121 -2.49 9.20 4.23
C VAL A 121 -1.77 10.33 4.97
N ILE A 122 -1.09 9.99 6.05
CA ILE A 122 -0.39 10.97 6.91
C ILE A 122 1.11 11.03 6.64
N GLU A 123 1.68 9.98 6.07
CA GLU A 123 3.10 9.92 5.69
C GLU A 123 3.27 8.91 4.55
N TRP A 124 3.89 9.34 3.45
CA TRP A 124 4.25 8.42 2.38
C TRP A 124 5.46 7.59 2.75
N GLY A 125 5.40 6.31 2.44
CA GLY A 125 6.53 5.40 2.54
C GLY A 125 7.56 5.63 1.44
N SER A 126 8.54 4.74 1.35
CA SER A 126 9.67 4.84 0.42
C SER A 126 9.50 3.89 -0.76
N SER A 127 9.33 4.43 -1.96
CA SER A 127 9.37 3.66 -3.21
C SER A 127 10.74 3.01 -3.42
N ARG A 128 11.82 3.71 -3.08
CA ARG A 128 13.19 3.20 -3.15
C ARG A 128 13.38 2.00 -2.24
N LEU A 129 12.99 2.11 -0.97
CA LEU A 129 13.10 1.00 -0.01
C LEU A 129 12.23 -0.18 -0.45
N SER A 130 11.04 0.08 -0.98
CA SER A 130 10.16 -0.96 -1.54
C SER A 130 10.88 -1.74 -2.65
N MET A 131 11.52 -1.05 -3.58
CA MET A 131 12.29 -1.66 -4.67
C MET A 131 13.48 -2.46 -4.15
N GLU A 132 14.22 -1.93 -3.17
CA GLU A 132 15.36 -2.61 -2.54
C GLU A 132 14.94 -3.95 -1.91
N LYS A 133 13.78 -3.99 -1.28
CA LYS A 133 13.23 -5.23 -0.68
C LYS A 133 12.70 -6.21 -1.72
N LEU A 134 12.20 -5.72 -2.85
CA LEU A 134 11.59 -6.54 -3.90
C LEU A 134 12.61 -7.10 -4.90
N VAL A 135 13.75 -6.46 -5.07
CA VAL A 135 14.71 -6.78 -6.14
C VAL A 135 15.13 -8.25 -6.14
N ASP A 136 15.38 -8.84 -4.99
CA ASP A 136 15.78 -10.24 -4.83
C ASP A 136 14.59 -11.23 -4.83
N ARG A 137 13.37 -10.70 -4.89
CA ARG A 137 12.12 -11.48 -4.89
C ARG A 137 11.41 -11.50 -6.23
N ARG A 138 12.05 -11.01 -7.29
CA ARG A 138 11.46 -10.91 -8.63
C ARG A 138 11.14 -12.25 -9.29
N GLY A 139 11.60 -13.35 -8.71
CA GLY A 139 11.15 -14.70 -9.08
C GLY A 139 9.68 -14.96 -8.79
N TYR A 140 9.09 -14.26 -7.82
CA TYR A 140 7.66 -14.28 -7.55
C TYR A 140 6.95 -13.27 -8.45
N ILE A 141 5.87 -13.69 -9.11
CA ILE A 141 5.14 -12.87 -10.09
C ILE A 141 4.67 -11.55 -9.47
N HIS A 142 4.05 -11.62 -8.31
CA HIS A 142 3.50 -10.42 -7.63
C HIS A 142 4.60 -9.43 -7.20
N CYS A 143 5.76 -9.92 -6.76
CA CYS A 143 6.90 -9.06 -6.43
C CYS A 143 7.50 -8.42 -7.68
N ARG A 144 7.61 -9.15 -8.77
CA ARG A 144 8.07 -8.63 -10.06
C ARG A 144 7.14 -7.55 -10.61
N GLN A 145 5.83 -7.74 -10.48
CA GLN A 145 4.83 -6.76 -10.92
C GLN A 145 4.92 -5.46 -10.12
N MET A 146 5.04 -5.54 -8.80
CA MET A 146 5.24 -4.36 -7.96
C MET A 146 6.54 -3.63 -8.28
N TYR A 147 7.63 -4.38 -8.44
CA TYR A 147 8.94 -3.82 -8.82
C TYR A 147 8.87 -3.07 -10.16
N ALA A 148 8.26 -3.68 -11.17
CA ALA A 148 8.11 -3.08 -12.49
C ALA A 148 7.28 -1.78 -12.44
N ALA A 149 6.19 -1.78 -11.69
CA ALA A 149 5.34 -0.59 -11.52
C ALA A 149 6.07 0.54 -10.78
N LEU A 150 6.83 0.23 -9.74
CA LEU A 150 7.65 1.20 -9.02
C LEU A 150 8.76 1.79 -9.91
N LEU A 151 9.39 0.95 -10.71
CA LEU A 151 10.43 1.37 -11.65
C LEU A 151 9.87 2.33 -12.72
N GLU A 152 8.71 2.03 -13.27
CA GLU A 152 7.99 2.89 -14.22
C GLU A 152 7.67 4.27 -13.61
N GLN A 153 7.13 4.30 -12.40
CA GLN A 153 6.85 5.54 -11.66
C GLN A 153 8.12 6.37 -11.43
N SER A 154 9.24 5.72 -11.11
CA SER A 154 10.54 6.37 -10.95
C SER A 154 11.02 7.04 -12.24
N ARG A 155 10.86 6.38 -13.38
CA ARG A 155 11.20 6.93 -14.70
C ARG A 155 10.38 8.17 -15.04
N HIS A 156 9.07 8.14 -14.79
CA HIS A 156 8.20 9.29 -15.03
C HIS A 156 8.57 10.50 -14.16
N ARG A 157 8.92 10.29 -12.89
CA ARG A 157 9.39 11.38 -12.01
C ARG A 157 10.68 12.02 -12.50
N ASN A 158 11.64 11.21 -12.93
CA ASN A 158 12.92 11.69 -13.47
C ASN A 158 12.72 12.50 -14.74
N THR A 159 11.87 12.05 -15.65
CA THR A 159 11.54 12.78 -16.89
C THR A 159 10.87 14.12 -16.59
N ALA A 160 9.95 14.19 -15.65
CA ALA A 160 9.30 15.43 -15.23
C ALA A 160 10.30 16.42 -14.61
N ASN A 161 11.22 15.94 -13.78
CA ASN A 161 12.26 16.76 -13.18
C ASN A 161 13.26 17.31 -14.21
N THR A 162 13.65 16.52 -15.19
CA THR A 162 14.54 16.95 -16.29
C THR A 162 13.87 18.04 -17.14
N LYS A 163 12.58 17.92 -17.43
CA LYS A 163 11.83 18.97 -18.14
C LYS A 163 11.78 20.29 -17.35
N LYS A 164 11.55 20.22 -16.04
CA LYS A 164 11.55 21.41 -15.17
C LYS A 164 12.92 22.08 -15.09
N SER A 165 14.02 21.34 -15.00
CA SER A 165 15.37 21.90 -14.97
C SER A 165 15.80 22.52 -16.29
N GLY A 166 15.26 22.05 -17.44
CA GLY A 166 15.50 22.63 -18.75
C GLY A 166 14.89 24.03 -18.95
N TRP A 167 13.87 24.40 -18.19
CA TRP A 167 13.22 25.70 -18.25
C TRP A 167 13.98 26.81 -17.51
N PHE A 168 14.89 26.47 -16.61
CA PHE A 168 15.69 27.42 -15.84
C PHE A 168 17.08 27.75 -16.47
N ARG A 169 17.40 27.17 -17.64
CA ARG A 169 18.71 27.36 -18.31
C ARG A 169 18.64 28.26 -19.54
N ARG A 170 17.63 29.12 -19.67
CA ARG A 170 17.57 30.15 -20.73
C ARG A 170 17.57 31.55 -20.15
#